data_030f3c79e67a260a74b766a9243f5af7
#
_entry.id   030f3c79e67a260a74b766a9243f5af7
#
_cell.length_a   1.000
_cell.length_b   1.000
_cell.length_c   1.000
_cell.angle_alpha   90.00
_cell.angle_beta   90.00
_cell.angle_gamma   90.00
#
_symmetry.space_group_name_H-M   'P 1'
#
loop_
_entity.id
_entity.type
_entity.pdbx_description
1 polymer ?
#
loop_
_entity_poly.entity_id
_entity_poly.type
_entity_poly.pdbx_seq_one_letter_code
_entity_poly.pdbx_strand_id
1 'polypeptide(L)'
;SIKIGTKKNWEEELKTLGIRVEKHRVVPIDEPVSSGALGKEIVRHRTAISRNALSLPAKILFTGGIANENDSYLDYGCGRGDDIKFLRELGVPASGWDPHFAPKEELLVKSDVVNLGFVLNVIEDPEERIEVLKKAFKLAKKCLCVAVMLHSQNSATNALPFKDGHITSINTFQKFYDQQELENLLSNALGAPLIAGAPGVFLVFKDEACEQDFLLKRQLGIIQVYEPRDLVSKINERKEATKFALNVVNNLARHTLAFARKPALEELPRYFREQLDKSGLSYQKAFNGAAKLISEADLATAVAHKKEQLELFFAMYLFSGRPKYGDLSPSLQKDVKLHFGTVRTIEENAKKLLFSLGDENLIFNAAREAEKNNLGKLEDTKFIFLTKKLHELPIRLRGIINISERLSGKIEDANLIRIHIDTKKVRYLCMEGIETDPLPKITKRTIVDLRQQTVRNFEHLSPGYEKVLYLKSKYMDSGEKHYKTQKAFDDLLEAKLDFEFFGEGPRYQEFMLALAEKKIVPPNYD
;
A
#
# COMPACT_ATOMS: atom_id res chain seq x y z
N SER A 1 21.45 -20.65 -3.93
CA SER A 1 21.46 -22.10 -4.09
C SER A 1 20.75 -22.73 -2.91
N ILE A 2 19.77 -23.53 -3.22
CA ILE A 2 18.88 -24.21 -2.28
C ILE A 2 19.72 -25.23 -1.48
N LYS A 3 19.90 -24.95 -0.19
CA LYS A 3 20.52 -25.88 0.75
C LYS A 3 19.51 -26.91 1.31
N ILE A 4 18.47 -27.22 0.57
CA ILE A 4 17.47 -28.23 0.95
C ILE A 4 18.00 -29.60 0.60
N GLY A 5 18.04 -30.51 1.57
CA GLY A 5 18.20 -31.95 1.36
C GLY A 5 19.52 -32.59 1.84
N THR A 6 20.37 -31.91 2.59
CA THR A 6 21.48 -32.58 3.26
C THR A 6 21.18 -32.79 4.75
N LYS A 7 21.52 -33.95 5.29
CA LYS A 7 21.34 -34.28 6.72
C LYS A 7 21.92 -33.20 7.63
N LYS A 8 23.11 -32.69 7.28
CA LYS A 8 23.80 -31.64 8.05
C LYS A 8 23.01 -30.34 8.11
N ASN A 9 22.44 -29.88 7.01
CA ASN A 9 21.63 -28.66 6.98
C ASN A 9 20.33 -28.82 7.78
N TRP A 10 19.71 -30.01 7.70
CA TRP A 10 18.53 -30.34 8.52
C TRP A 10 18.85 -30.35 10.02
N GLU A 11 19.97 -30.96 10.42
CA GLU A 11 20.42 -30.97 11.82
C GLU A 11 20.75 -29.57 12.32
N GLU A 12 21.35 -28.70 11.49
CA GLU A 12 21.62 -27.30 11.82
C GLU A 12 20.29 -26.51 11.96
N GLU A 13 19.32 -26.73 11.10
CA GLU A 13 18.00 -26.07 11.16
C GLU A 13 17.20 -26.52 12.38
N LEU A 14 17.15 -27.81 12.67
CA LEU A 14 16.53 -28.35 13.88
C LEU A 14 17.19 -27.81 15.15
N LYS A 15 18.52 -27.70 15.17
CA LYS A 15 19.26 -27.13 16.28
C LYS A 15 18.95 -25.64 16.47
N THR A 16 18.79 -24.91 15.38
CA THR A 16 18.39 -23.49 15.40
C THR A 16 16.98 -23.33 15.96
N LEU A 17 16.09 -24.30 15.71
CA LEU A 17 14.73 -24.34 16.25
C LEU A 17 14.67 -24.85 17.72
N GLY A 18 15.81 -25.21 18.32
CA GLY A 18 15.86 -25.76 19.68
C GLY A 18 15.23 -27.14 19.80
N ILE A 19 15.16 -27.90 18.70
CA ILE A 19 14.54 -29.22 18.64
C ILE A 19 15.48 -30.26 18.03
N ARG A 20 15.28 -31.52 18.36
CA ARG A 20 15.94 -32.66 17.73
C ARG A 20 14.92 -33.77 17.43
N VAL A 21 15.23 -34.63 16.50
CA VAL A 21 14.40 -35.79 16.18
C VAL A 21 14.99 -37.02 16.83
N GLU A 22 14.23 -37.64 17.74
CA GLU A 22 14.57 -38.93 18.36
C GLU A 22 13.48 -39.96 18.04
N LYS A 23 13.86 -41.08 17.44
CA LYS A 23 12.94 -42.19 17.12
C LYS A 23 11.62 -41.71 16.48
N HIS A 24 11.73 -40.87 15.44
CA HIS A 24 10.60 -40.26 14.70
C HIS A 24 9.70 -39.30 15.51
N ARG A 25 10.16 -38.82 16.66
CA ARG A 25 9.49 -37.78 17.45
C ARG A 25 10.33 -36.54 17.50
N VAL A 26 9.68 -35.38 17.41
CA VAL A 26 10.33 -34.08 17.64
C VAL A 26 10.38 -33.87 19.15
N VAL A 27 11.58 -33.68 19.70
CA VAL A 27 11.79 -33.40 21.13
C VAL A 27 12.60 -32.10 21.29
N PRO A 28 12.32 -31.29 22.32
CA PRO A 28 13.15 -30.13 22.63
C PRO A 28 14.60 -30.55 22.91
N ILE A 29 15.56 -29.71 22.55
CA ILE A 29 16.94 -29.89 23.00
C ILE A 29 17.01 -29.32 24.41
N ASP A 30 17.05 -30.18 25.41
CA ASP A 30 17.26 -29.83 26.83
C ASP A 30 18.74 -29.48 27.14
N GLU A 31 19.40 -28.73 26.26
CA GLU A 31 20.66 -28.10 26.62
C GLU A 31 20.33 -26.74 27.26
N PRO A 32 20.78 -26.46 28.47
CA PRO A 32 20.71 -25.12 28.99
C PRO A 32 21.49 -24.23 28.03
N VAL A 33 20.78 -23.32 27.33
CA VAL A 33 21.43 -22.22 26.63
C VAL A 33 22.44 -21.64 27.58
N SER A 34 23.72 -21.71 27.25
CA SER A 34 24.83 -21.31 28.09
C SER A 34 24.49 -19.98 28.77
N SER A 35 24.32 -20.06 30.09
CA SER A 35 23.84 -18.98 30.98
C SER A 35 24.75 -17.75 31.03
N GLY A 36 25.75 -17.67 30.19
CA GLY A 36 26.68 -16.54 30.10
C GLY A 36 26.16 -15.29 29.37
N ALA A 37 25.12 -15.41 28.52
CA ALA A 37 24.53 -14.27 27.81
C ALA A 37 23.15 -13.84 28.36
N LEU A 38 22.51 -14.67 29.20
CA LEU A 38 21.13 -14.51 29.67
C LEU A 38 21.01 -13.93 31.10
N GLY A 39 22.08 -13.39 31.67
CA GLY A 39 22.03 -12.72 32.98
C GLY A 39 21.45 -11.30 32.94
N LYS A 40 21.03 -10.79 31.79
CA LYS A 40 20.44 -9.45 31.69
C LYS A 40 18.97 -9.55 31.30
N GLU A 41 18.12 -8.93 32.06
CA GLU A 41 16.69 -8.76 31.79
C GLU A 41 16.45 -8.14 30.41
N ILE A 42 15.46 -8.67 29.61
CA ILE A 42 15.08 -8.12 28.32
C ILE A 42 14.42 -6.77 28.54
N VAL A 43 14.94 -5.72 27.93
CA VAL A 43 14.52 -4.33 28.18
C VAL A 43 13.69 -3.84 27.00
N ARG A 44 12.40 -4.21 26.96
CA ARG A 44 11.48 -3.92 25.85
C ARG A 44 11.38 -2.43 25.49
N HIS A 45 11.33 -1.52 26.47
CA HIS A 45 11.14 -0.08 26.24
C HIS A 45 12.28 0.59 25.44
N ARG A 46 13.47 -0.02 25.37
CA ARG A 46 14.57 0.49 24.55
C ARG A 46 14.34 0.38 23.05
N THR A 47 13.31 -0.35 22.61
CA THR A 47 12.91 -0.44 21.21
C THR A 47 12.10 0.77 20.74
N ALA A 48 11.58 1.60 21.68
CA ALA A 48 10.81 2.79 21.34
C ALA A 48 11.71 3.86 20.70
N ILE A 49 11.50 4.11 19.41
CA ILE A 49 12.20 5.13 18.63
C ILE A 49 11.41 6.44 18.62
N SER A 50 12.08 7.57 18.51
CA SER A 50 11.45 8.87 18.25
C SER A 50 11.24 9.05 16.75
N ARG A 51 10.09 9.63 16.38
CA ARG A 51 9.70 9.88 15.00
C ARG A 51 9.46 11.37 14.77
N ASN A 52 9.74 11.83 13.55
CA ASN A 52 9.44 13.19 13.08
C ASN A 52 8.28 13.22 12.06
N ALA A 53 7.62 12.10 11.86
CA ALA A 53 6.43 11.95 11.02
C ALA A 53 5.59 10.76 11.53
N LEU A 54 4.35 10.65 11.06
CA LEU A 54 3.48 9.51 11.35
C LEU A 54 4.15 8.18 10.96
N SER A 55 3.97 7.18 11.82
CA SER A 55 4.32 5.80 11.47
C SER A 55 3.48 5.30 10.29
N LEU A 56 3.95 4.26 9.59
CA LEU A 56 3.20 3.69 8.47
C LEU A 56 1.76 3.29 8.83
N PRO A 57 1.49 2.55 9.94
CA PRO A 57 0.12 2.22 10.32
C PRO A 57 -0.73 3.45 10.63
N ALA A 58 -0.22 4.42 11.39
CA ALA A 58 -0.95 5.65 11.69
C ALA A 58 -1.25 6.46 10.43
N LYS A 59 -0.30 6.54 9.48
CA LYS A 59 -0.49 7.17 8.18
C LYS A 59 -1.60 6.48 7.37
N ILE A 60 -1.61 5.14 7.30
CA ILE A 60 -2.65 4.38 6.59
C ILE A 60 -4.03 4.63 7.20
N LEU A 61 -4.13 4.60 8.52
CA LEU A 61 -5.40 4.87 9.22
C LEU A 61 -5.93 6.28 8.95
N PHE A 62 -5.06 7.28 8.96
CA PHE A 62 -5.42 8.67 8.69
C PHE A 62 -5.77 8.91 7.21
N THR A 63 -4.88 8.54 6.27
CA THR A 63 -5.10 8.77 4.83
C THR A 63 -6.23 7.92 4.26
N GLY A 64 -6.46 6.73 4.83
CA GLY A 64 -7.59 5.86 4.52
C GLY A 64 -8.93 6.39 5.05
N GLY A 65 -8.91 7.43 5.89
CA GLY A 65 -10.10 8.03 6.50
C GLY A 65 -10.74 7.19 7.60
N ILE A 66 -10.01 6.19 8.13
CA ILE A 66 -10.44 5.37 9.27
C ILE A 66 -10.28 6.17 10.57
N ALA A 67 -9.13 6.85 10.74
CA ALA A 67 -8.89 7.78 11.84
C ALA A 67 -9.15 9.21 11.34
N ASN A 68 -10.16 9.87 11.88
CA ASN A 68 -10.58 11.23 11.50
C ASN A 68 -11.01 12.04 12.73
N GLU A 69 -11.45 13.26 12.54
CA GLU A 69 -11.84 14.19 13.60
C GLU A 69 -13.02 13.73 14.48
N ASN A 70 -13.82 12.76 14.00
CA ASN A 70 -15.00 12.25 14.71
C ASN A 70 -14.74 10.91 15.42
N ASP A 71 -13.58 10.28 15.17
CA ASP A 71 -13.24 8.96 15.67
C ASP A 71 -12.21 9.02 16.78
N SER A 72 -12.51 8.39 17.92
CA SER A 72 -11.54 8.19 18.99
C SER A 72 -10.45 7.21 18.55
N TYR A 73 -9.18 7.58 18.77
CA TYR A 73 -8.00 6.79 18.42
C TYR A 73 -7.22 6.42 19.66
N LEU A 74 -6.86 5.13 19.79
CA LEU A 74 -5.98 4.61 20.84
C LEU A 74 -4.73 3.96 20.22
N ASP A 75 -3.56 4.44 20.58
CA ASP A 75 -2.28 3.80 20.27
C ASP A 75 -1.90 2.86 21.42
N TYR A 76 -2.04 1.56 21.19
CA TYR A 76 -1.73 0.51 22.17
C TYR A 76 -0.25 0.11 22.05
N GLY A 77 0.56 0.52 23.01
CA GLY A 77 2.03 0.44 22.94
C GLY A 77 2.59 1.68 22.23
N CYS A 78 2.13 2.86 22.64
CA CYS A 78 2.45 4.13 21.96
C CYS A 78 3.93 4.57 22.09
N GLY A 79 4.74 3.89 22.90
CA GLY A 79 6.11 4.29 23.17
C GLY A 79 6.18 5.76 23.61
N ARG A 80 6.95 6.58 22.89
CA ARG A 80 7.13 8.01 23.20
C ARG A 80 5.94 8.91 22.82
N GLY A 81 4.92 8.38 22.14
CA GLY A 81 3.69 9.10 21.81
C GLY A 81 3.77 10.03 20.61
N ASP A 82 4.76 9.87 19.73
CA ASP A 82 4.94 10.75 18.57
C ASP A 82 3.72 10.69 17.61
N ASP A 83 3.18 9.50 17.31
CA ASP A 83 1.99 9.36 16.47
C ASP A 83 0.77 10.07 17.06
N ILE A 84 0.60 10.01 18.39
CA ILE A 84 -0.49 10.71 19.09
C ILE A 84 -0.38 12.21 18.90
N LYS A 85 0.83 12.76 19.03
CA LYS A 85 1.09 14.17 18.84
C LYS A 85 0.71 14.62 17.43
N PHE A 86 1.22 13.94 16.40
CA PHE A 86 0.95 14.29 15.01
C PHE A 86 -0.53 14.14 14.65
N LEU A 87 -1.22 13.08 15.13
CA LEU A 87 -2.64 12.89 14.90
C LEU A 87 -3.49 13.98 15.54
N ARG A 88 -3.13 14.45 16.76
CA ARG A 88 -3.80 15.58 17.40
C ARG A 88 -3.61 16.89 16.64
N GLU A 89 -2.41 17.14 16.10
CA GLU A 89 -2.15 18.30 15.24
C GLU A 89 -3.00 18.26 13.96
N LEU A 90 -3.33 17.06 13.46
CA LEU A 90 -4.21 16.82 12.33
C LEU A 90 -5.72 16.79 12.70
N GLY A 91 -6.06 17.05 13.96
CA GLY A 91 -7.45 17.14 14.44
C GLY A 91 -8.08 15.82 14.88
N VAL A 92 -7.32 14.71 14.92
CA VAL A 92 -7.82 13.41 15.38
C VAL A 92 -7.80 13.33 16.91
N PRO A 93 -8.91 12.91 17.60
CA PRO A 93 -8.93 12.71 19.06
C PRO A 93 -8.11 11.47 19.45
N ALA A 94 -6.78 11.58 19.49
CA ALA A 94 -5.85 10.49 19.73
C ALA A 94 -5.43 10.41 21.21
N SER A 95 -5.35 9.19 21.74
CA SER A 95 -4.81 8.83 23.05
C SER A 95 -3.85 7.64 22.91
N GLY A 96 -3.14 7.29 23.97
CA GLY A 96 -2.26 6.14 23.92
C GLY A 96 -1.93 5.60 25.29
N TRP A 97 -1.58 4.32 25.30
CA TRP A 97 -1.12 3.59 26.46
C TRP A 97 0.18 2.86 26.14
N ASP A 98 1.09 2.85 27.09
CA ASP A 98 2.36 2.10 27.00
C ASP A 98 2.79 1.68 28.40
N PRO A 99 3.21 0.42 28.63
CA PRO A 99 3.54 -0.09 29.97
C PRO A 99 4.72 0.64 30.63
N HIS A 100 5.57 1.32 29.85
CA HIS A 100 6.71 2.06 30.38
C HIS A 100 6.52 3.58 30.31
N PHE A 101 6.09 4.11 29.15
CA PHE A 101 6.02 5.56 28.90
C PHE A 101 4.69 6.18 29.33
N ALA A 102 3.60 5.43 29.32
CA ALA A 102 2.26 5.88 29.70
C ALA A 102 1.47 4.77 30.42
N PRO A 103 1.92 4.32 31.64
CA PRO A 103 1.47 3.08 32.27
C PRO A 103 0.10 3.14 32.96
N LYS A 104 -0.65 4.25 32.81
CA LYS A 104 -1.96 4.42 33.44
C LYS A 104 -3.02 3.57 32.75
N GLU A 105 -3.55 2.55 33.42
CA GLU A 105 -4.59 1.65 32.89
C GLU A 105 -5.89 2.38 32.51
N GLU A 106 -6.15 3.52 33.12
CA GLU A 106 -7.28 4.40 32.78
C GLU A 106 -7.25 4.87 31.30
N LEU A 107 -6.09 4.83 30.64
CA LEU A 107 -5.92 5.15 29.23
C LEU A 107 -6.36 4.01 28.30
N LEU A 108 -6.57 2.79 28.81
CA LEU A 108 -7.05 1.63 28.05
C LEU A 108 -8.57 1.70 27.88
N VAL A 109 -9.03 2.69 27.16
CA VAL A 109 -10.46 2.91 26.87
C VAL A 109 -10.86 2.36 25.51
N LYS A 110 -12.12 1.90 25.39
CA LYS A 110 -12.67 1.50 24.09
C LYS A 110 -12.69 2.70 23.15
N SER A 111 -12.02 2.55 22.02
CA SER A 111 -11.87 3.58 20.99
C SER A 111 -12.39 3.10 19.65
N ASP A 112 -12.78 4.03 18.78
CA ASP A 112 -13.27 3.67 17.45
C ASP A 112 -12.16 2.98 16.66
N VAL A 113 -10.94 3.48 16.75
CA VAL A 113 -9.74 2.93 16.10
C VAL A 113 -8.69 2.59 17.15
N VAL A 114 -8.12 1.40 17.06
CA VAL A 114 -6.98 0.98 17.88
C VAL A 114 -5.80 0.64 16.97
N ASN A 115 -4.63 1.20 17.26
CA ASN A 115 -3.38 0.88 16.60
C ASN A 115 -2.51 0.00 17.52
N LEU A 116 -2.05 -1.14 17.02
CA LEU A 116 -1.07 -2.03 17.65
C LEU A 116 0.18 -2.06 16.77
N GLY A 117 0.89 -0.94 16.73
CA GLY A 117 2.00 -0.69 15.81
C GLY A 117 3.34 -1.19 16.33
N PHE A 118 3.91 -2.26 15.74
CA PHE A 118 5.25 -2.81 16.03
C PHE A 118 5.43 -3.34 17.47
N VAL A 119 4.35 -3.60 18.18
CA VAL A 119 4.38 -4.15 19.56
C VAL A 119 4.68 -5.64 19.55
N LEU A 120 4.08 -6.41 18.63
CA LEU A 120 4.26 -7.86 18.57
C LEU A 120 5.71 -8.29 18.27
N ASN A 121 6.51 -7.41 17.68
CA ASN A 121 7.92 -7.67 17.39
C ASN A 121 8.80 -7.74 18.63
N VAL A 122 8.42 -7.07 19.72
CA VAL A 122 9.28 -6.85 20.89
C VAL A 122 8.88 -7.69 22.10
N ILE A 123 7.81 -8.45 21.98
CA ILE A 123 7.34 -9.39 23.01
C ILE A 123 7.96 -10.76 22.72
N GLU A 124 8.76 -11.29 23.66
CA GLU A 124 9.47 -12.55 23.51
C GLU A 124 8.62 -13.79 23.80
N ASP A 125 7.44 -13.60 24.43
CA ASP A 125 6.51 -14.67 24.74
C ASP A 125 5.40 -14.76 23.70
N PRO A 126 5.28 -15.88 22.95
CA PRO A 126 4.22 -16.07 21.96
C PRO A 126 2.80 -16.04 22.53
N GLU A 127 2.59 -16.52 23.76
CA GLU A 127 1.27 -16.52 24.41
C GLU A 127 0.87 -15.08 24.77
N GLU A 128 1.79 -14.30 25.33
CA GLU A 128 1.57 -12.88 25.62
C GLU A 128 1.24 -12.08 24.36
N ARG A 129 1.86 -12.39 23.21
CA ARG A 129 1.49 -11.74 21.92
C ARG A 129 0.02 -11.94 21.56
N ILE A 130 -0.49 -13.19 21.73
CA ILE A 130 -1.89 -13.51 21.46
C ILE A 130 -2.82 -12.79 22.45
N GLU A 131 -2.43 -12.72 23.73
CA GLU A 131 -3.23 -11.99 24.73
C GLU A 131 -3.29 -10.49 24.44
N VAL A 132 -2.16 -9.87 24.13
CA VAL A 132 -2.07 -8.45 23.77
C VAL A 132 -2.92 -8.16 22.54
N LEU A 133 -2.83 -9.02 21.52
CA LEU A 133 -3.63 -8.90 20.30
C LEU A 133 -5.13 -8.96 20.60
N LYS A 134 -5.59 -9.93 21.39
CA LYS A 134 -7.00 -10.07 21.80
C LYS A 134 -7.47 -8.88 22.65
N LYS A 135 -6.62 -8.38 23.56
CA LYS A 135 -6.92 -7.18 24.37
C LYS A 135 -7.10 -5.95 23.48
N ALA A 136 -6.16 -5.69 22.56
CA ALA A 136 -6.26 -4.58 21.61
C ALA A 136 -7.52 -4.69 20.73
N PHE A 137 -7.83 -5.87 20.22
CA PHE A 137 -9.04 -6.10 19.42
C PHE A 137 -10.32 -5.85 20.22
N LYS A 138 -10.37 -6.25 21.49
CA LYS A 138 -11.53 -5.99 22.37
C LYS A 138 -11.79 -4.50 22.59
N LEU A 139 -10.72 -3.68 22.62
CA LEU A 139 -10.81 -2.22 22.79
C LEU A 139 -11.27 -1.51 21.51
N ALA A 140 -11.05 -2.07 20.33
CA ALA A 140 -11.49 -1.49 19.07
C ALA A 140 -13.00 -1.61 18.89
N LYS A 141 -13.68 -0.52 18.50
CA LYS A 141 -15.11 -0.49 18.15
C LYS A 141 -15.31 -0.69 16.64
N LYS A 142 -14.51 -0.01 15.79
CA LYS A 142 -14.61 -0.02 14.34
C LYS A 142 -13.48 -0.79 13.67
N CYS A 143 -12.24 -0.49 14.04
CA CYS A 143 -11.05 -1.07 13.38
C CYS A 143 -9.87 -1.25 14.34
N LEU A 144 -9.21 -2.41 14.26
CA LEU A 144 -7.88 -2.64 14.81
C LEU A 144 -6.87 -2.63 13.66
N CYS A 145 -5.82 -1.83 13.78
CA CYS A 145 -4.65 -1.90 12.92
C CYS A 145 -3.53 -2.64 13.65
N VAL A 146 -2.92 -3.63 13.01
CA VAL A 146 -1.77 -4.36 13.53
C VAL A 146 -0.61 -4.19 12.56
N ALA A 147 0.54 -3.73 13.05
CA ALA A 147 1.73 -3.59 12.25
C ALA A 147 2.91 -4.34 12.88
N VAL A 148 3.69 -5.00 12.02
CA VAL A 148 4.93 -5.69 12.41
C VAL A 148 6.05 -5.40 11.43
N MET A 149 7.28 -5.62 11.88
CA MET A 149 8.46 -5.64 11.01
C MET A 149 8.55 -7.00 10.31
N LEU A 150 8.69 -6.96 8.98
CA LEU A 150 8.85 -8.15 8.16
C LEU A 150 10.31 -8.56 8.01
N HIS A 151 10.53 -9.84 7.72
CA HIS A 151 11.83 -10.34 7.28
C HIS A 151 12.26 -9.63 6.00
N SER A 152 13.52 -9.14 6.01
CA SER A 152 14.22 -8.74 4.80
C SER A 152 15.37 -9.71 4.56
N GLN A 153 15.54 -10.19 3.32
CA GLN A 153 16.60 -11.16 2.99
C GLN A 153 18.03 -10.62 3.18
N ASN A 154 18.17 -9.32 3.40
CA ASN A 154 19.46 -8.65 3.61
C ASN A 154 19.69 -8.19 5.06
N SER A 155 18.79 -8.48 5.98
CA SER A 155 19.01 -8.17 7.40
C SER A 155 20.00 -9.17 8.01
N ALA A 156 21.29 -8.98 7.74
CA ALA A 156 22.35 -9.63 8.48
C ALA A 156 22.40 -9.06 9.89
N THR A 157 21.77 -9.72 10.83
CA THR A 157 21.80 -9.30 12.23
C THR A 157 22.91 -10.07 12.97
N ASN A 158 23.85 -9.34 13.57
CA ASN A 158 24.74 -9.87 14.60
C ASN A 158 23.97 -10.14 15.92
N ALA A 159 22.72 -10.55 15.83
CA ALA A 159 21.83 -10.76 16.96
C ALA A 159 21.84 -12.24 17.37
N LEU A 160 21.75 -12.52 18.66
CA LEU A 160 21.74 -13.88 19.19
C LEU A 160 20.34 -14.50 19.03
N PRO A 161 20.18 -15.68 18.40
CA PRO A 161 18.92 -16.38 18.34
C PRO A 161 18.32 -16.62 19.73
N PHE A 162 17.03 -16.32 19.90
CA PHE A 162 16.31 -16.54 21.15
C PHE A 162 14.83 -16.84 20.88
N LYS A 163 14.35 -18.01 21.30
CA LYS A 163 13.00 -18.52 20.97
C LYS A 163 12.73 -18.41 19.45
N ASP A 164 11.66 -17.74 19.06
CA ASP A 164 11.27 -17.51 17.67
C ASP A 164 11.72 -16.14 17.10
N GLY A 165 12.71 -15.52 17.73
CA GLY A 165 13.32 -14.25 17.35
C GLY A 165 14.78 -14.16 17.76
N HIS A 166 15.24 -12.98 18.12
CA HIS A 166 16.63 -12.76 18.52
C HIS A 166 16.75 -11.68 19.58
N ILE A 167 17.85 -11.74 20.35
CA ILE A 167 18.26 -10.68 21.28
C ILE A 167 19.27 -9.79 20.57
N THR A 168 19.01 -8.50 20.56
CA THR A 168 19.89 -7.48 19.98
C THR A 168 21.04 -7.13 20.92
N SER A 169 22.06 -6.44 20.41
CA SER A 169 23.22 -5.96 21.19
C SER A 169 22.85 -5.04 22.36
N ILE A 170 21.68 -4.39 22.32
CA ILE A 170 21.17 -3.52 23.40
C ILE A 170 20.21 -4.23 24.36
N ASN A 171 20.20 -5.56 24.31
CA ASN A 171 19.41 -6.45 25.16
C ASN A 171 17.89 -6.28 25.01
N THR A 172 17.41 -6.10 23.77
CA THR A 172 15.99 -6.11 23.41
C THR A 172 15.69 -7.35 22.61
N PHE A 173 14.48 -7.89 22.76
CA PHE A 173 13.98 -8.95 21.87
C PHE A 173 13.46 -8.34 20.58
N GLN A 174 13.67 -9.04 19.45
CA GLN A 174 13.15 -8.67 18.16
C GLN A 174 12.74 -9.91 17.37
N LYS A 175 11.49 -9.95 16.95
CA LYS A 175 10.97 -10.92 15.98
C LYS A 175 10.62 -10.22 14.68
N PHE A 176 11.08 -10.79 13.57
CA PHE A 176 10.61 -10.42 12.23
C PHE A 176 9.61 -11.47 11.75
N TYR A 177 8.61 -11.04 11.01
CA TYR A 177 7.53 -11.90 10.52
C TYR A 177 7.59 -12.05 9.01
N ASP A 178 7.08 -13.16 8.50
CA ASP A 178 6.65 -13.22 7.12
C ASP A 178 5.21 -12.72 7.00
N GLN A 179 4.84 -12.18 5.83
CA GLN A 179 3.49 -11.66 5.61
C GLN A 179 2.41 -12.72 5.89
N GLN A 180 2.63 -13.95 5.41
CA GLN A 180 1.72 -15.07 5.61
C GLN A 180 1.68 -15.56 7.06
N GLU A 181 2.82 -15.54 7.75
CA GLU A 181 2.89 -15.88 9.19
C GLU A 181 2.03 -14.92 10.00
N LEU A 182 2.14 -13.61 9.74
CA LEU A 182 1.33 -12.60 10.42
C LEU A 182 -0.17 -12.79 10.11
N GLU A 183 -0.54 -12.99 8.84
CA GLU A 183 -1.93 -13.24 8.45
C GLU A 183 -2.51 -14.45 9.18
N ASN A 184 -1.77 -15.56 9.24
CA ASN A 184 -2.18 -16.77 9.95
C ASN A 184 -2.33 -16.53 11.46
N LEU A 185 -1.38 -15.81 12.09
CA LEU A 185 -1.46 -15.45 13.50
C LEU A 185 -2.73 -14.65 13.80
N LEU A 186 -3.00 -13.62 13.00
CA LEU A 186 -4.16 -12.75 13.18
C LEU A 186 -5.48 -13.49 12.94
N SER A 187 -5.57 -14.27 11.86
CA SER A 187 -6.75 -15.06 11.53
C SER A 187 -7.10 -16.06 12.64
N ASN A 188 -6.09 -16.79 13.14
CA ASN A 188 -6.28 -17.78 14.19
C ASN A 188 -6.64 -17.15 15.55
N ALA A 189 -6.03 -15.99 15.87
CA ALA A 189 -6.25 -15.35 17.16
C ALA A 189 -7.59 -14.58 17.24
N LEU A 190 -8.04 -13.99 16.13
CA LEU A 190 -9.17 -13.06 16.11
C LEU A 190 -10.42 -13.63 15.44
N GLY A 191 -10.27 -14.57 14.50
CA GLY A 191 -11.39 -15.16 13.75
C GLY A 191 -12.19 -14.14 12.93
N ALA A 192 -11.58 -13.03 12.53
CA ALA A 192 -12.20 -11.92 11.82
C ALA A 192 -11.54 -11.70 10.45
N PRO A 193 -12.26 -11.13 9.45
CA PRO A 193 -11.70 -10.81 8.15
C PRO A 193 -10.51 -9.84 8.28
N LEU A 194 -9.47 -10.09 7.50
CA LEU A 194 -8.25 -9.28 7.47
C LEU A 194 -8.11 -8.56 6.14
N ILE A 195 -7.69 -7.32 6.19
CA ILE A 195 -7.33 -6.54 5.01
C ILE A 195 -5.87 -6.10 5.13
N ALA A 196 -5.04 -6.52 4.19
CA ALA A 196 -3.67 -6.04 4.11
C ALA A 196 -3.66 -4.55 3.74
N GLY A 197 -3.21 -3.69 4.66
CA GLY A 197 -3.07 -2.24 4.46
C GLY A 197 -1.79 -1.91 3.68
N ALA A 198 -0.68 -2.52 4.09
CA ALA A 198 0.65 -2.45 3.48
C ALA A 198 1.45 -3.71 3.86
N PRO A 199 2.65 -3.94 3.30
CA PRO A 199 3.51 -5.01 3.78
C PRO A 199 3.74 -4.91 5.29
N GLY A 200 3.42 -5.98 6.03
CA GLY A 200 3.49 -6.02 7.50
C GLY A 200 2.39 -5.27 8.24
N VAL A 201 1.38 -4.74 7.57
CA VAL A 201 0.26 -4.01 8.18
C VAL A 201 -1.06 -4.64 7.78
N PHE A 202 -1.86 -5.05 8.77
CA PHE A 202 -3.21 -5.57 8.59
C PHE A 202 -4.24 -4.74 9.34
N LEU A 203 -5.40 -4.59 8.73
CA LEU A 203 -6.59 -3.96 9.28
C LEU A 203 -7.63 -5.03 9.55
N VAL A 204 -8.23 -5.00 10.74
CA VAL A 204 -9.28 -5.91 11.19
C VAL A 204 -10.50 -5.07 11.51
N PHE A 205 -11.47 -5.07 10.62
CA PHE A 205 -12.68 -4.27 10.77
C PHE A 205 -13.74 -4.99 11.61
N LYS A 206 -14.45 -4.24 12.42
CA LYS A 206 -15.68 -4.64 13.11
C LYS A 206 -16.91 -3.91 12.57
N ASP A 207 -16.68 -2.81 11.85
CA ASP A 207 -17.70 -1.99 11.21
C ASP A 207 -17.60 -2.16 9.70
N GLU A 208 -18.60 -2.79 9.09
CA GLU A 208 -18.64 -3.09 7.66
C GLU A 208 -18.69 -1.81 6.79
N ALA A 209 -19.36 -0.75 7.26
CA ALA A 209 -19.41 0.51 6.51
C ALA A 209 -18.03 1.17 6.46
N CYS A 210 -17.29 1.13 7.57
CA CYS A 210 -15.91 1.62 7.64
C CYS A 210 -14.98 0.80 6.73
N GLU A 211 -15.15 -0.53 6.68
CA GLU A 211 -14.41 -1.40 5.76
C GLU A 211 -14.68 -1.05 4.30
N GLN A 212 -15.96 -0.94 3.92
CA GLN A 212 -16.36 -0.63 2.55
C GLN A 212 -15.84 0.75 2.11
N ASP A 213 -15.93 1.75 2.97
CA ASP A 213 -15.43 3.10 2.70
C ASP A 213 -13.90 3.10 2.51
N PHE A 214 -13.17 2.35 3.33
CA PHE A 214 -11.72 2.19 3.18
C PHE A 214 -11.35 1.51 1.86
N LEU A 215 -11.99 0.38 1.54
CA LEU A 215 -11.73 -0.36 0.30
C LEU A 215 -12.08 0.46 -0.93
N LEU A 216 -13.19 1.21 -0.87
CA LEU A 216 -13.61 2.09 -1.95
C LEU A 216 -12.60 3.23 -2.16
N LYS A 217 -12.19 3.92 -1.10
CA LYS A 217 -11.17 4.99 -1.16
C LYS A 217 -9.84 4.47 -1.70
N ARG A 218 -9.44 3.27 -1.28
CA ARG A 218 -8.21 2.64 -1.75
C ARG A 218 -8.23 2.38 -3.26
N GLN A 219 -9.38 1.97 -3.81
CA GLN A 219 -9.55 1.71 -5.25
C GLN A 219 -9.74 2.97 -6.08
N LEU A 220 -10.39 3.98 -5.51
CA LEU A 220 -10.61 5.25 -6.21
C LEU A 220 -9.29 5.95 -6.51
N GLY A 221 -8.18 5.59 -5.82
CA GLY A 221 -6.93 6.31 -5.92
C GLY A 221 -7.16 7.78 -5.61
N ILE A 222 -6.17 8.62 -5.74
CA ILE A 222 -6.35 10.08 -5.74
C ILE A 222 -7.39 10.38 -6.82
N ILE A 223 -8.56 10.91 -6.44
CA ILE A 223 -9.56 11.44 -7.36
C ILE A 223 -8.76 12.22 -8.40
N GLN A 224 -8.75 11.72 -9.66
CA GLN A 224 -8.20 12.52 -10.75
C GLN A 224 -8.92 13.84 -10.68
N VAL A 225 -8.19 14.89 -10.32
CA VAL A 225 -8.73 16.24 -10.32
C VAL A 225 -8.92 16.56 -11.80
N TYR A 226 -10.10 16.25 -12.29
CA TYR A 226 -10.53 16.65 -13.62
C TYR A 226 -10.46 18.18 -13.65
N GLU A 227 -9.47 18.71 -14.34
CA GLU A 227 -9.44 20.13 -14.66
C GLU A 227 -10.26 20.34 -15.94
N PRO A 228 -11.41 21.00 -15.84
CA PRO A 228 -12.17 21.37 -17.04
C PRO A 228 -11.30 22.32 -17.86
N ARG A 229 -11.03 21.95 -19.10
CA ARG A 229 -10.05 22.60 -20.00
C ARG A 229 -10.30 24.10 -20.26
N ASP A 230 -11.50 24.63 -20.01
CA ASP A 230 -11.89 26.00 -20.42
C ASP A 230 -11.93 27.04 -19.30
N LEU A 231 -11.51 26.73 -18.08
CA LEU A 231 -11.79 27.56 -16.89
C LEU A 231 -10.75 28.60 -16.54
N VAL A 232 -9.50 28.42 -16.97
CA VAL A 232 -8.39 29.29 -16.55
C VAL A 232 -8.48 30.68 -17.22
N SER A 233 -9.07 30.79 -18.41
CA SER A 233 -9.10 32.04 -19.19
C SER A 233 -10.16 33.05 -18.72
N LYS A 234 -11.22 32.62 -18.02
CA LYS A 234 -12.36 33.49 -17.64
C LYS A 234 -12.30 34.05 -16.21
N ILE A 235 -11.32 33.66 -15.42
CA ILE A 235 -11.23 33.99 -13.97
C ILE A 235 -10.58 35.36 -13.71
N ASN A 236 -9.82 35.92 -14.65
CA ASN A 236 -8.93 37.05 -14.37
C ASN A 236 -9.59 38.43 -14.21
N GLU A 237 -10.91 38.56 -14.39
CA GLU A 237 -11.55 39.88 -14.48
C GLU A 237 -12.64 40.21 -13.42
N ARG A 238 -12.86 39.35 -12.37
CA ARG A 238 -13.99 39.59 -11.43
C ARG A 238 -13.53 39.80 -9.97
N LYS A 239 -14.36 40.59 -9.22
CA LYS A 239 -14.16 40.90 -7.79
C LYS A 239 -14.00 39.67 -6.91
N GLU A 240 -13.21 39.73 -5.82
CA GLU A 240 -12.85 38.59 -4.96
C GLU A 240 -14.00 37.70 -4.48
N ALA A 241 -15.13 38.28 -4.07
CA ALA A 241 -16.31 37.50 -3.67
C ALA A 241 -16.91 36.66 -4.81
N THR A 242 -16.81 37.17 -6.05
CA THR A 242 -17.26 36.43 -7.24
C THR A 242 -16.26 35.31 -7.61
N LYS A 243 -14.96 35.53 -7.37
CA LYS A 243 -13.92 34.50 -7.53
C LYS A 243 -14.10 33.35 -6.54
N PHE A 244 -14.43 33.68 -5.27
CA PHE A 244 -14.68 32.65 -4.26
C PHE A 244 -15.92 31.78 -4.59
N ALA A 245 -17.05 32.43 -4.95
CA ALA A 245 -18.26 31.71 -5.37
C ALA A 245 -18.00 30.82 -6.62
N LEU A 246 -17.21 31.30 -7.57
CA LEU A 246 -16.82 30.54 -8.76
C LEU A 246 -15.95 29.32 -8.41
N ASN A 247 -15.02 29.46 -7.44
CA ASN A 247 -14.22 28.35 -6.95
C ASN A 247 -15.08 27.26 -6.30
N VAL A 248 -16.13 27.64 -5.53
CA VAL A 248 -17.06 26.67 -4.96
C VAL A 248 -17.81 25.92 -6.06
N VAL A 249 -18.28 26.62 -7.10
CA VAL A 249 -18.96 25.99 -8.25
C VAL A 249 -18.02 25.04 -9.00
N ASN A 250 -16.77 25.41 -9.22
CA ASN A 250 -15.76 24.58 -9.87
C ASN A 250 -15.44 23.32 -9.05
N ASN A 251 -15.28 23.47 -7.73
CA ASN A 251 -15.05 22.32 -6.85
C ASN A 251 -16.26 21.37 -6.86
N LEU A 252 -17.48 21.90 -6.91
CA LEU A 252 -18.68 21.08 -7.02
C LEU A 252 -18.77 20.35 -8.38
N ALA A 253 -18.33 20.96 -9.47
CA ALA A 253 -18.23 20.29 -10.76
C ALA A 253 -17.25 19.12 -10.70
N ARG A 254 -16.09 19.31 -10.09
CA ARG A 254 -15.10 18.21 -9.84
C ARG A 254 -15.69 17.09 -9.00
N HIS A 255 -16.39 17.42 -7.90
CA HIS A 255 -17.07 16.40 -7.10
C HIS A 255 -18.17 15.69 -7.89
N THR A 256 -18.94 16.40 -8.70
CA THR A 256 -19.98 15.80 -9.55
C THR A 256 -19.40 14.79 -10.55
N LEU A 257 -18.28 15.11 -11.18
CA LEU A 257 -17.57 14.17 -12.06
C LEU A 257 -16.99 12.97 -11.27
N ALA A 258 -16.42 13.22 -10.09
CA ALA A 258 -15.89 12.15 -9.23
C ALA A 258 -16.98 11.15 -8.76
N PHE A 259 -18.17 11.62 -8.47
CA PHE A 259 -19.33 10.79 -8.15
C PHE A 259 -20.04 10.23 -9.42
N ALA A 260 -19.73 10.80 -10.58
CA ALA A 260 -20.45 10.54 -11.84
C ALA A 260 -21.99 10.71 -11.73
N ARG A 261 -22.42 11.54 -10.77
CA ARG A 261 -23.80 11.91 -10.47
C ARG A 261 -23.84 13.15 -9.58
N LYS A 262 -25.02 13.70 -9.39
CA LYS A 262 -25.22 14.73 -8.36
C LYS A 262 -24.94 14.12 -6.97
N PRO A 263 -23.91 14.58 -6.23
CA PRO A 263 -23.67 14.11 -4.87
C PRO A 263 -24.76 14.66 -3.94
N ALA A 264 -25.10 13.97 -2.86
CA ALA A 264 -25.84 14.57 -1.77
C ALA A 264 -24.92 15.49 -0.96
N LEU A 265 -25.49 16.49 -0.27
CA LEU A 265 -24.68 17.46 0.48
C LEU A 265 -23.83 16.77 1.57
N GLU A 266 -24.37 15.73 2.19
CA GLU A 266 -23.74 14.93 3.23
C GLU A 266 -22.56 14.07 2.71
N GLU A 267 -22.55 13.76 1.41
CA GLU A 267 -21.47 13.00 0.74
C GLU A 267 -20.26 13.89 0.43
N LEU A 268 -20.43 15.21 0.48
CA LEU A 268 -19.37 16.18 0.21
C LEU A 268 -18.50 16.40 1.46
N PRO A 269 -17.18 16.62 1.29
CA PRO A 269 -16.27 16.87 2.40
C PRO A 269 -16.73 18.07 3.25
N ARG A 270 -16.44 18.02 4.56
CA ARG A 270 -16.80 19.10 5.49
C ARG A 270 -16.26 20.46 5.06
N TYR A 271 -14.99 20.52 4.67
CA TYR A 271 -14.37 21.76 4.19
C TYR A 271 -15.13 22.38 3.01
N PHE A 272 -15.66 21.55 2.09
CA PHE A 272 -16.46 22.03 0.98
C PHE A 272 -17.80 22.61 1.44
N ARG A 273 -18.48 21.95 2.39
CA ARG A 273 -19.74 22.44 2.97
C ARG A 273 -19.53 23.79 3.65
N GLU A 274 -18.45 23.95 4.42
CA GLU A 274 -18.07 25.24 5.02
C GLU A 274 -17.76 26.32 3.97
N GLN A 275 -17.13 25.98 2.87
CA GLN A 275 -16.88 26.90 1.75
C GLN A 275 -18.19 27.29 1.06
N LEU A 276 -19.10 26.34 0.87
CA LEU A 276 -20.42 26.61 0.30
C LEU A 276 -21.22 27.59 1.17
N ASP A 277 -21.24 27.39 2.50
CA ASP A 277 -21.91 28.27 3.45
C ASP A 277 -21.30 29.69 3.41
N LYS A 278 -19.99 29.82 3.43
CA LYS A 278 -19.27 31.09 3.31
C LYS A 278 -19.52 31.82 1.99
N SER A 279 -19.82 31.07 0.91
CA SER A 279 -20.09 31.68 -0.40
C SER A 279 -21.45 32.34 -0.53
N GLY A 280 -22.37 32.08 0.40
CA GLY A 280 -23.76 32.53 0.34
C GLY A 280 -24.61 31.90 -0.78
N LEU A 281 -24.05 30.86 -1.47
CA LEU A 281 -24.78 30.11 -2.50
C LEU A 281 -25.59 28.99 -1.86
N SER A 282 -26.85 28.84 -2.26
CA SER A 282 -27.57 27.61 -1.96
C SER A 282 -26.97 26.45 -2.77
N TYR A 283 -26.96 25.23 -2.20
CA TYR A 283 -26.45 24.03 -2.87
C TYR A 283 -27.02 23.85 -4.28
N GLN A 284 -28.36 24.09 -4.46
CA GLN A 284 -28.99 23.95 -5.77
C GLN A 284 -28.48 24.98 -6.78
N LYS A 285 -28.21 26.22 -6.37
CA LYS A 285 -27.63 27.25 -7.26
C LYS A 285 -26.19 26.90 -7.63
N ALA A 286 -25.40 26.46 -6.63
CA ALA A 286 -24.02 25.99 -6.89
C ALA A 286 -23.99 24.79 -7.86
N PHE A 287 -24.91 23.82 -7.67
CA PHE A 287 -25.00 22.65 -8.57
C PHE A 287 -25.44 23.02 -9.99
N ASN A 288 -26.42 23.90 -10.14
CA ASN A 288 -26.85 24.38 -11.47
C ASN A 288 -25.69 25.09 -12.19
N GLY A 289 -24.85 25.83 -11.44
CA GLY A 289 -23.60 26.41 -11.98
C GLY A 289 -22.60 25.35 -12.39
N ALA A 290 -22.36 24.37 -11.54
CA ALA A 290 -21.44 23.26 -11.78
C ALA A 290 -21.86 22.41 -13.00
N ALA A 291 -23.15 22.10 -13.12
CA ALA A 291 -23.67 21.33 -14.26
C ALA A 291 -23.46 22.00 -15.61
N LYS A 292 -23.43 23.34 -15.67
CA LYS A 292 -23.13 24.10 -16.90
C LYS A 292 -21.66 24.05 -17.30
N LEU A 293 -20.77 23.67 -16.38
CA LEU A 293 -19.34 23.55 -16.62
C LEU A 293 -18.92 22.15 -17.09
N ILE A 294 -19.80 21.16 -16.92
CA ILE A 294 -19.54 19.76 -17.26
C ILE A 294 -20.07 19.51 -18.67
N SER A 295 -19.18 19.07 -19.57
CA SER A 295 -19.62 18.64 -20.89
C SER A 295 -20.26 17.23 -20.83
N GLU A 296 -21.13 16.92 -21.81
CA GLU A 296 -21.71 15.56 -21.92
C GLU A 296 -20.63 14.49 -22.09
N ALA A 297 -19.54 14.81 -22.81
CA ALA A 297 -18.42 13.90 -23.01
C ALA A 297 -17.65 13.64 -21.70
N ASP A 298 -17.40 14.68 -20.89
CA ASP A 298 -16.73 14.52 -19.59
C ASP A 298 -17.59 13.68 -18.65
N LEU A 299 -18.91 13.93 -18.62
CA LEU A 299 -19.83 13.15 -17.79
C LEU A 299 -19.89 11.68 -18.25
N ALA A 300 -19.95 11.41 -19.55
CA ALA A 300 -19.94 10.05 -20.09
C ALA A 300 -18.66 9.29 -19.73
N THR A 301 -17.51 9.96 -19.82
CA THR A 301 -16.22 9.42 -19.40
C THR A 301 -16.19 9.13 -17.91
N ALA A 302 -16.67 10.07 -17.08
CA ALA A 302 -16.76 9.87 -15.64
C ALA A 302 -17.68 8.69 -15.25
N VAL A 303 -18.81 8.53 -15.94
CA VAL A 303 -19.74 7.40 -15.73
C VAL A 303 -19.08 6.07 -16.12
N ALA A 304 -18.36 6.01 -17.24
CA ALA A 304 -17.64 4.81 -17.64
C ALA A 304 -16.58 4.41 -16.60
N HIS A 305 -15.75 5.35 -16.16
CA HIS A 305 -14.76 5.12 -15.10
C HIS A 305 -15.41 4.69 -13.78
N LYS A 306 -16.53 5.32 -13.40
CA LYS A 306 -17.23 4.95 -12.16
C LYS A 306 -17.78 3.53 -12.22
N LYS A 307 -18.31 3.10 -13.35
CA LYS A 307 -18.76 1.71 -13.56
C LYS A 307 -17.61 0.73 -13.40
N GLU A 308 -16.46 0.98 -14.05
CA GLU A 308 -15.27 0.13 -13.90
C GLU A 308 -14.77 0.07 -12.45
N GLN A 309 -14.74 1.19 -11.74
CA GLN A 309 -14.36 1.24 -10.33
C GLN A 309 -15.28 0.40 -9.45
N LEU A 310 -16.59 0.50 -9.68
CA LEU A 310 -17.57 -0.30 -8.94
C LEU A 310 -17.44 -1.78 -9.28
N GLU A 311 -17.21 -2.16 -10.53
CA GLU A 311 -16.97 -3.55 -10.94
C GLU A 311 -15.72 -4.12 -10.27
N LEU A 312 -14.62 -3.36 -10.21
CA LEU A 312 -13.40 -3.74 -9.48
C LEU A 312 -13.66 -3.88 -7.97
N PHE A 313 -14.37 -2.91 -7.39
CA PHE A 313 -14.73 -2.98 -5.97
C PHE A 313 -15.52 -4.24 -5.66
N PHE A 314 -16.57 -4.52 -6.40
CA PHE A 314 -17.39 -5.71 -6.19
C PHE A 314 -16.61 -7.00 -6.49
N ALA A 315 -15.72 -6.99 -7.49
CA ALA A 315 -14.84 -8.12 -7.77
C ALA A 315 -13.93 -8.44 -6.57
N MET A 316 -13.35 -7.43 -5.93
CA MET A 316 -12.54 -7.63 -4.74
C MET A 316 -13.39 -8.00 -3.51
N TYR A 317 -14.59 -7.44 -3.39
CA TYR A 317 -15.49 -7.74 -2.29
C TYR A 317 -16.00 -9.19 -2.31
N LEU A 318 -16.11 -9.80 -3.49
CA LEU A 318 -16.49 -11.21 -3.63
C LEU A 318 -15.52 -12.19 -2.95
N PHE A 319 -14.28 -11.81 -2.69
CA PHE A 319 -13.33 -12.62 -1.89
C PHE A 319 -13.71 -12.67 -0.40
N SER A 320 -14.44 -11.68 0.10
CA SER A 320 -14.88 -11.60 1.50
C SER A 320 -16.30 -12.11 1.71
N GLY A 321 -17.05 -12.34 0.62
CA GLY A 321 -18.43 -12.84 0.65
C GLY A 321 -19.31 -12.19 -0.42
N ARG A 322 -20.63 -12.42 -0.32
CA ARG A 322 -21.61 -11.79 -1.22
C ARG A 322 -22.20 -10.56 -0.54
N PRO A 323 -22.01 -9.34 -1.11
CA PRO A 323 -22.63 -8.16 -0.55
C PRO A 323 -24.15 -8.20 -0.72
N LYS A 324 -24.88 -7.99 0.37
CA LYS A 324 -26.33 -7.72 0.29
C LYS A 324 -26.54 -6.23 0.11
N TYR A 325 -27.61 -5.84 -0.57
CA TYR A 325 -27.89 -4.42 -0.81
C TYR A 325 -28.00 -3.60 0.49
N GLY A 326 -28.59 -4.17 1.54
CA GLY A 326 -28.74 -3.52 2.84
C GLY A 326 -27.40 -3.31 3.60
N ASP A 327 -26.39 -4.10 3.29
CA ASP A 327 -25.06 -4.04 3.93
C ASP A 327 -24.16 -3.00 3.24
N LEU A 328 -24.58 -2.46 2.07
CA LEU A 328 -23.83 -1.42 1.36
C LEU A 328 -24.03 -0.06 2.00
N SER A 329 -22.98 0.76 2.01
CA SER A 329 -23.10 2.15 2.44
C SER A 329 -24.14 2.90 1.59
N PRO A 330 -24.83 3.94 2.15
CA PRO A 330 -25.87 4.67 1.41
C PRO A 330 -25.39 5.25 0.07
N SER A 331 -24.13 5.65 -0.02
CA SER A 331 -23.52 6.15 -1.26
C SER A 331 -23.38 5.03 -2.30
N LEU A 332 -22.88 3.86 -1.90
CA LEU A 332 -22.77 2.69 -2.79
C LEU A 332 -24.13 2.19 -3.26
N GLN A 333 -25.16 2.20 -2.38
CA GLN A 333 -26.52 1.84 -2.77
C GLN A 333 -27.04 2.73 -3.90
N LYS A 334 -26.81 4.07 -3.80
CA LYS A 334 -27.18 5.04 -4.84
C LYS A 334 -26.42 4.76 -6.16
N ASP A 335 -25.11 4.52 -6.05
CA ASP A 335 -24.26 4.26 -7.20
C ASP A 335 -24.65 2.96 -7.93
N VAL A 336 -24.87 1.86 -7.19
CA VAL A 336 -25.33 0.58 -7.75
C VAL A 336 -26.68 0.75 -8.43
N LYS A 337 -27.64 1.40 -7.78
CA LYS A 337 -28.98 1.62 -8.35
C LYS A 337 -28.91 2.44 -9.63
N LEU A 338 -28.08 3.49 -9.67
CA LEU A 338 -27.97 4.39 -10.81
C LEU A 338 -27.26 3.73 -12.01
N HIS A 339 -26.12 3.04 -11.76
CA HIS A 339 -25.25 2.59 -12.82
C HIS A 339 -25.51 1.14 -13.28
N PHE A 340 -26.10 0.30 -12.41
CA PHE A 340 -26.32 -1.13 -12.67
C PHE A 340 -27.78 -1.58 -12.44
N GLY A 341 -28.61 -0.77 -11.84
CA GLY A 341 -29.98 -1.10 -11.50
C GLY A 341 -30.11 -2.03 -10.28
N THR A 342 -29.37 -3.13 -10.26
CA THR A 342 -29.42 -4.11 -9.13
C THR A 342 -28.03 -4.58 -8.71
N VAL A 343 -27.91 -5.04 -7.44
CA VAL A 343 -26.68 -5.68 -6.96
C VAL A 343 -26.35 -6.95 -7.74
N ARG A 344 -27.37 -7.69 -8.18
CA ARG A 344 -27.16 -8.91 -8.96
C ARG A 344 -26.43 -8.63 -10.28
N THR A 345 -26.80 -7.56 -10.96
CA THR A 345 -26.17 -7.16 -12.24
C THR A 345 -24.68 -6.86 -12.06
N ILE A 346 -24.33 -6.04 -11.06
CA ILE A 346 -22.93 -5.72 -10.81
C ILE A 346 -22.15 -6.94 -10.29
N GLU A 347 -22.76 -7.81 -9.51
CA GLU A 347 -22.14 -9.07 -9.05
C GLU A 347 -21.81 -9.99 -10.24
N GLU A 348 -22.71 -10.13 -11.21
CA GLU A 348 -22.48 -10.91 -12.43
C GLU A 348 -21.33 -10.31 -13.27
N ASN A 349 -21.27 -9.00 -13.40
CA ASN A 349 -20.17 -8.32 -14.10
C ASN A 349 -18.84 -8.50 -13.34
N ALA A 350 -18.84 -8.32 -12.04
CA ALA A 350 -17.68 -8.51 -11.19
C ALA A 350 -17.13 -9.95 -11.28
N LYS A 351 -17.98 -10.96 -11.30
CA LYS A 351 -17.59 -12.36 -11.53
C LYS A 351 -16.96 -12.56 -12.91
N LYS A 352 -17.57 -12.02 -13.98
CA LYS A 352 -16.99 -12.08 -15.32
C LYS A 352 -15.61 -11.43 -15.37
N LEU A 353 -15.45 -10.28 -14.72
CA LEU A 353 -14.16 -9.62 -14.59
C LEU A 353 -13.14 -10.53 -13.88
N LEU A 354 -13.47 -11.08 -12.69
CA LEU A 354 -12.57 -11.97 -11.96
C LEU A 354 -12.11 -13.18 -12.79
N PHE A 355 -13.02 -13.87 -13.45
CA PHE A 355 -12.67 -15.01 -14.31
C PHE A 355 -11.76 -14.58 -15.46
N SER A 356 -11.98 -13.38 -16.04
CA SER A 356 -11.15 -12.85 -17.12
C SER A 356 -9.72 -12.54 -16.69
N LEU A 357 -9.46 -12.32 -15.39
CA LEU A 357 -8.10 -12.09 -14.86
C LEU A 357 -7.24 -13.37 -14.84
N GLY A 358 -7.88 -14.54 -14.90
CA GLY A 358 -7.19 -15.82 -15.07
C GLY A 358 -6.72 -16.10 -16.49
N ASP A 359 -7.32 -15.48 -17.50
CA ASP A 359 -7.03 -15.69 -18.92
C ASP A 359 -5.83 -14.87 -19.38
N GLU A 360 -4.73 -15.57 -19.73
CA GLU A 360 -3.47 -14.94 -20.14
C GLU A 360 -3.63 -14.12 -21.44
N ASN A 361 -4.45 -14.58 -22.39
CA ASN A 361 -4.66 -13.89 -23.65
C ASN A 361 -5.40 -12.57 -23.45
N LEU A 362 -6.40 -12.56 -22.55
CA LEU A 362 -7.14 -11.34 -22.23
C LEU A 362 -6.26 -10.31 -21.50
N ILE A 363 -5.38 -10.76 -20.62
CA ILE A 363 -4.41 -9.88 -19.95
C ILE A 363 -3.37 -9.37 -20.95
N PHE A 364 -2.86 -10.23 -21.82
CA PHE A 364 -1.90 -9.84 -22.84
C PHE A 364 -2.48 -8.80 -23.83
N ASN A 365 -3.74 -8.97 -24.24
CA ASN A 365 -4.43 -8.00 -25.10
C ASN A 365 -4.63 -6.66 -24.38
N ALA A 366 -4.98 -6.67 -23.08
CA ALA A 366 -5.07 -5.46 -22.28
C ALA A 366 -3.70 -4.76 -22.13
N ALA A 367 -2.61 -5.52 -22.01
CA ALA A 367 -1.25 -4.97 -21.98
C ALA A 367 -0.84 -4.33 -23.32
N ARG A 368 -1.20 -4.95 -24.45
CA ARG A 368 -1.00 -4.36 -25.80
C ARG A 368 -1.78 -3.07 -26.00
N GLU A 369 -3.02 -3.04 -25.52
CA GLU A 369 -3.85 -1.83 -25.55
C GLU A 369 -3.23 -0.71 -24.73
N ALA A 370 -2.77 -1.02 -23.52
CA ALA A 370 -2.08 -0.06 -22.66
C ALA A 370 -0.78 0.46 -23.29
N GLU A 371 0.01 -0.40 -23.95
CA GLU A 371 1.22 0.02 -24.67
C GLU A 371 0.91 0.97 -25.84
N LYS A 372 -0.12 0.68 -26.64
CA LYS A 372 -0.57 1.56 -27.74
C LYS A 372 -0.96 2.95 -27.24
N ASN A 373 -1.50 3.03 -26.01
CA ASN A 373 -1.89 4.29 -25.35
C ASN A 373 -0.75 4.92 -24.55
N ASN A 374 0.50 4.46 -24.68
CA ASN A 374 1.68 4.93 -23.97
C ASN A 374 1.57 4.82 -22.44
N LEU A 375 0.79 3.87 -21.92
CA LEU A 375 0.60 3.66 -20.48
C LEU A 375 1.65 2.73 -19.84
N GLY A 376 2.47 2.10 -20.66
CA GLY A 376 3.53 1.20 -20.23
C GLY A 376 4.20 0.52 -21.42
N LYS A 377 5.06 -0.47 -21.14
CA LYS A 377 5.84 -1.22 -22.11
C LYS A 377 5.57 -2.70 -21.96
N LEU A 378 5.32 -3.39 -23.07
CA LEU A 378 5.18 -4.83 -23.13
C LEU A 378 6.48 -5.46 -23.67
N GLU A 379 7.19 -6.19 -22.82
CA GLU A 379 8.42 -6.93 -23.15
C GLU A 379 8.14 -8.43 -23.00
N ASP A 380 8.06 -9.16 -24.10
CA ASP A 380 7.65 -10.57 -24.12
C ASP A 380 6.32 -10.79 -23.38
N THR A 381 6.36 -11.40 -22.20
CA THR A 381 5.20 -11.65 -21.31
C THR A 381 5.14 -10.72 -20.10
N LYS A 382 5.94 -9.64 -20.11
CA LYS A 382 6.08 -8.73 -18.98
C LYS A 382 5.52 -7.36 -19.36
N PHE A 383 4.51 -6.90 -18.67
CA PHE A 383 4.01 -5.53 -18.82
C PHE A 383 4.56 -4.65 -17.70
N ILE A 384 5.22 -3.56 -18.06
CA ILE A 384 5.97 -2.67 -17.17
C ILE A 384 5.42 -1.26 -17.30
N PHE A 385 5.14 -0.62 -16.17
CA PHE A 385 4.57 0.73 -16.15
C PHE A 385 4.94 1.51 -14.88
N LEU A 386 4.92 2.84 -14.96
CA LEU A 386 5.09 3.71 -13.81
C LEU A 386 3.80 3.76 -12.98
N THR A 387 3.92 3.71 -11.65
CA THR A 387 2.77 3.68 -10.73
C THR A 387 1.82 4.85 -10.94
N LYS A 388 2.31 6.03 -11.35
CA LYS A 388 1.50 7.21 -11.66
C LYS A 388 0.45 6.96 -12.77
N LYS A 389 0.67 5.97 -13.66
CA LYS A 389 -0.22 5.60 -14.76
C LYS A 389 -1.25 4.52 -14.39
N LEU A 390 -1.20 3.98 -13.16
CA LEU A 390 -2.04 2.85 -12.73
C LEU A 390 -3.54 3.08 -12.99
N HIS A 391 -4.03 4.28 -12.73
CA HIS A 391 -5.47 4.58 -12.83
C HIS A 391 -5.98 4.67 -14.28
N GLU A 392 -5.09 4.87 -15.24
CA GLU A 392 -5.39 4.96 -16.67
C GLU A 392 -5.35 3.59 -17.36
N LEU A 393 -4.82 2.57 -16.69
CA LEU A 393 -4.69 1.23 -17.25
C LEU A 393 -6.06 0.59 -17.49
N PRO A 394 -6.17 -0.28 -18.52
CA PRO A 394 -7.34 -1.13 -18.72
C PRO A 394 -7.74 -1.88 -17.44
N ILE A 395 -9.04 -2.04 -17.23
CA ILE A 395 -9.62 -2.61 -15.99
C ILE A 395 -9.02 -3.96 -15.60
N ARG A 396 -8.64 -4.81 -16.55
CA ARG A 396 -8.03 -6.12 -16.27
C ARG A 396 -6.65 -5.99 -15.64
N LEU A 397 -5.81 -5.06 -16.11
CA LEU A 397 -4.50 -4.81 -15.51
C LEU A 397 -4.64 -4.25 -14.10
N ARG A 398 -5.56 -3.30 -13.90
CA ARG A 398 -5.91 -2.79 -12.56
C ARG A 398 -6.42 -3.91 -11.64
N GLY A 399 -7.21 -4.85 -12.18
CA GLY A 399 -7.69 -6.01 -11.44
C GLY A 399 -6.55 -6.92 -10.94
N ILE A 400 -5.54 -7.20 -11.78
CA ILE A 400 -4.34 -7.95 -11.36
C ILE A 400 -3.61 -7.23 -10.22
N ILE A 401 -3.46 -5.90 -10.31
CA ILE A 401 -2.84 -5.12 -9.24
C ILE A 401 -3.67 -5.18 -7.96
N ASN A 402 -5.00 -5.04 -8.03
CA ASN A 402 -5.88 -5.10 -6.86
C ASN A 402 -5.82 -6.47 -6.16
N ILE A 403 -5.75 -7.59 -6.93
CA ILE A 403 -5.54 -8.93 -6.33
C ILE A 403 -4.16 -9.01 -5.67
N SER A 404 -3.12 -8.48 -6.31
CA SER A 404 -1.78 -8.44 -5.74
C SER A 404 -1.75 -7.65 -4.43
N GLU A 405 -2.37 -6.46 -4.40
CA GLU A 405 -2.45 -5.62 -3.21
C GLU A 405 -3.34 -6.20 -2.11
N ARG A 406 -4.25 -7.11 -2.43
CA ARG A 406 -5.00 -7.85 -1.42
C ARG A 406 -4.08 -8.74 -0.56
N LEU A 407 -3.01 -9.28 -1.17
CA LEU A 407 -2.02 -10.11 -0.48
C LEU A 407 -0.94 -9.27 0.23
N SER A 408 -0.41 -8.25 -0.44
CA SER A 408 0.72 -7.46 0.08
C SER A 408 0.31 -6.22 0.86
N GLY A 409 -0.91 -5.76 0.72
CA GLY A 409 -1.24 -4.36 0.98
C GLY A 409 -0.73 -3.43 -0.13
N LYS A 410 -1.05 -2.15 -0.04
CA LYS A 410 -0.58 -1.14 -0.98
C LYS A 410 0.89 -0.80 -0.72
N ILE A 411 1.69 -0.76 -1.77
CA ILE A 411 3.11 -0.40 -1.68
C ILE A 411 3.24 1.03 -2.21
N GLU A 412 3.05 2.00 -1.31
CA GLU A 412 2.96 3.43 -1.67
C GLU A 412 4.25 3.99 -2.30
N ASP A 413 5.42 3.46 -1.89
CA ASP A 413 6.72 3.93 -2.37
C ASP A 413 7.13 3.30 -3.71
N ALA A 414 6.29 2.43 -4.29
CA ALA A 414 6.59 1.82 -5.59
C ALA A 414 6.48 2.86 -6.71
N ASN A 415 7.55 2.99 -7.49
CA ASN A 415 7.60 3.88 -8.65
C ASN A 415 7.31 3.14 -9.95
N LEU A 416 7.73 1.87 -10.04
CA LEU A 416 7.57 1.02 -11.21
C LEU A 416 6.92 -0.31 -10.80
N ILE A 417 5.97 -0.76 -11.60
CA ILE A 417 5.30 -2.06 -11.40
C ILE A 417 5.51 -2.91 -12.65
N ARG A 418 5.79 -4.19 -12.43
CA ARG A 418 5.98 -5.18 -13.49
C ARG A 418 5.02 -6.35 -13.28
N ILE A 419 4.13 -6.58 -14.23
CA ILE A 419 3.21 -7.72 -14.27
C ILE A 419 3.83 -8.81 -15.16
N HIS A 420 4.13 -9.97 -14.62
CA HIS A 420 4.53 -11.16 -15.34
C HIS A 420 3.28 -11.98 -15.66
N ILE A 421 2.85 -11.94 -16.92
CA ILE A 421 1.57 -12.51 -17.37
C ILE A 421 1.60 -14.04 -17.30
N ASP A 422 2.71 -14.64 -17.71
CA ASP A 422 2.96 -16.08 -17.74
C ASP A 422 3.07 -16.71 -16.36
N THR A 423 3.85 -16.10 -15.47
CA THR A 423 4.14 -16.64 -14.13
C THR A 423 3.18 -16.15 -13.06
N LYS A 424 2.23 -15.27 -13.42
CA LYS A 424 1.26 -14.64 -12.49
C LYS A 424 1.92 -13.97 -11.28
N LYS A 425 3.03 -13.25 -11.54
CA LYS A 425 3.74 -12.50 -10.50
C LYS A 425 3.65 -11.01 -10.76
N VAL A 426 3.50 -10.25 -9.67
CA VAL A 426 3.59 -8.79 -9.71
C VAL A 426 4.81 -8.35 -8.92
N ARG A 427 5.66 -7.54 -9.53
CA ARG A 427 6.84 -6.97 -8.89
C ARG A 427 6.67 -5.48 -8.73
N TYR A 428 6.88 -5.00 -7.53
CA TYR A 428 6.89 -3.59 -7.18
C TYR A 428 8.33 -3.16 -6.92
N LEU A 429 8.76 -2.08 -7.54
CA LEU A 429 10.10 -1.53 -7.40
C LEU A 429 10.01 -0.14 -6.80
N CYS A 430 10.64 0.04 -5.65
CA CYS A 430 10.82 1.34 -5.01
C CYS A 430 12.22 1.85 -5.38
N MET A 431 12.29 3.09 -5.88
CA MET A 431 13.53 3.66 -6.40
C MET A 431 13.76 5.06 -5.83
N GLU A 432 15.01 5.36 -5.53
CA GLU A 432 15.48 6.73 -5.28
C GLU A 432 15.96 7.37 -6.57
N GLY A 433 15.71 8.67 -6.72
CA GLY A 433 16.17 9.44 -7.87
C GLY A 433 15.43 9.18 -9.18
N ILE A 434 14.21 8.63 -9.15
CA ILE A 434 13.46 8.31 -10.38
C ILE A 434 13.25 9.53 -11.28
N GLU A 435 13.14 10.74 -10.74
CA GLU A 435 12.95 11.97 -11.50
C GLU A 435 14.26 12.75 -11.71
N THR A 436 15.24 12.58 -10.82
CA THR A 436 16.45 13.41 -10.72
C THR A 436 17.73 12.71 -11.13
N ASP A 437 17.72 11.38 -11.30
CA ASP A 437 18.91 10.59 -11.62
C ASP A 437 18.72 9.83 -12.95
N PRO A 438 19.67 9.86 -13.89
CA PRO A 438 19.61 9.05 -15.10
C PRO A 438 19.68 7.53 -14.83
N LEU A 439 20.23 7.13 -13.68
CA LEU A 439 20.38 5.77 -13.22
C LEU A 439 19.80 5.58 -11.80
N PRO A 440 18.46 5.63 -11.64
CA PRO A 440 17.82 5.54 -10.34
C PRO A 440 18.18 4.24 -9.61
N LYS A 441 18.39 4.33 -8.30
CA LYS A 441 18.73 3.16 -7.47
C LYS A 441 17.47 2.47 -6.96
N ILE A 442 17.41 1.16 -7.18
CA ILE A 442 16.34 0.30 -6.64
C ILE A 442 16.67 0.00 -5.19
N THR A 443 15.89 0.58 -4.26
CA THR A 443 16.09 0.43 -2.81
C THR A 443 15.31 -0.74 -2.23
N LYS A 444 14.10 -1.00 -2.75
CA LYS A 444 13.25 -2.11 -2.32
C LYS A 444 12.58 -2.78 -3.51
N ARG A 445 12.35 -4.07 -3.38
CA ARG A 445 11.58 -4.86 -4.33
C ARG A 445 10.64 -5.79 -3.58
N THR A 446 9.33 -5.70 -3.89
CA THR A 446 8.33 -6.66 -3.40
C THR A 446 7.87 -7.52 -4.56
N ILE A 447 7.84 -8.83 -4.37
CA ILE A 447 7.32 -9.80 -5.33
C ILE A 447 6.10 -10.46 -4.72
N VAL A 448 4.97 -10.33 -5.40
CA VAL A 448 3.72 -11.02 -5.07
C VAL A 448 3.52 -12.13 -6.08
N ASP A 449 3.47 -13.36 -5.61
CA ASP A 449 3.16 -14.54 -6.42
C ASP A 449 1.67 -14.87 -6.24
N LEU A 450 0.87 -14.61 -7.28
CA LEU A 450 -0.60 -14.79 -7.21
C LEU A 450 -1.01 -16.27 -7.22
N ARG A 451 -0.18 -17.17 -7.77
CA ARG A 451 -0.46 -18.62 -7.76
C ARG A 451 -0.18 -19.23 -6.39
N GLN A 452 0.94 -18.84 -5.79
CA GLN A 452 1.37 -19.35 -4.48
C GLN A 452 0.79 -18.54 -3.31
N GLN A 453 0.17 -17.39 -3.60
CA GLN A 453 -0.33 -16.43 -2.62
C GLN A 453 0.75 -16.00 -1.61
N THR A 454 1.98 -15.78 -2.09
CA THR A 454 3.12 -15.41 -1.26
C THR A 454 3.63 -14.02 -1.58
N VAL A 455 4.12 -13.33 -0.55
CA VAL A 455 4.74 -12.00 -0.65
C VAL A 455 6.17 -12.09 -0.16
N ARG A 456 7.12 -11.65 -0.99
CA ARG A 456 8.55 -11.62 -0.65
C ARG A 456 9.11 -10.21 -0.80
N ASN A 457 9.77 -9.74 0.25
CA ASN A 457 10.37 -8.41 0.30
C ASN A 457 11.91 -8.52 0.24
N PHE A 458 12.51 -7.62 -0.53
CA PHE A 458 13.95 -7.52 -0.70
C PHE A 458 14.35 -6.06 -0.51
N GLU A 459 15.31 -5.80 0.37
CA GLU A 459 15.90 -4.49 0.55
C GLU A 459 17.32 -4.48 -0.02
N HIS A 460 17.67 -3.43 -0.74
CA HIS A 460 18.95 -3.25 -1.43
C HIS A 460 19.71 -2.04 -0.87
N LEU A 461 19.52 -1.74 0.44
CA LEU A 461 20.08 -0.57 1.11
C LEU A 461 21.53 -0.77 1.59
N SER A 462 22.02 -2.02 1.63
CA SER A 462 23.38 -2.28 2.07
C SER A 462 24.40 -1.88 1.00
N PRO A 463 25.51 -1.22 1.35
CA PRO A 463 26.57 -0.87 0.41
C PRO A 463 27.02 -2.06 -0.42
N GLY A 464 27.08 -1.90 -1.75
CA GLY A 464 27.45 -2.96 -2.70
C GLY A 464 26.31 -3.88 -3.15
N TYR A 465 25.11 -3.75 -2.59
CA TYR A 465 23.91 -4.50 -3.00
C TYR A 465 22.88 -3.66 -3.73
N GLU A 466 23.12 -2.35 -3.85
CA GLU A 466 22.24 -1.45 -4.61
C GLU A 466 22.13 -1.94 -6.05
N LYS A 467 20.93 -1.91 -6.56
CA LYS A 467 20.62 -2.20 -7.96
C LYS A 467 20.25 -0.92 -8.70
N VAL A 468 20.46 -0.88 -10.00
CA VAL A 468 20.17 0.29 -10.82
C VAL A 468 19.10 -0.04 -11.88
N LEU A 469 18.22 0.93 -12.13
CA LEU A 469 17.37 0.90 -13.31
C LEU A 469 18.14 1.57 -14.46
N TYR A 470 18.34 0.83 -15.56
CA TYR A 470 18.90 1.33 -16.82
C TYR A 470 17.81 1.39 -17.90
N LEU A 471 18.08 2.06 -19.01
CA LEU A 471 17.13 2.28 -20.12
C LEU A 471 15.80 2.89 -19.65
N LYS A 472 15.92 3.86 -18.75
CA LYS A 472 14.79 4.51 -18.08
C LYS A 472 13.85 5.22 -19.07
N SER A 473 14.36 5.72 -20.21
CA SER A 473 13.55 6.39 -21.23
C SER A 473 12.43 5.54 -21.80
N LYS A 474 12.55 4.19 -21.72
CA LYS A 474 11.49 3.25 -22.13
C LYS A 474 10.19 3.42 -21.33
N TYR A 475 10.26 4.02 -20.15
CA TYR A 475 9.13 4.19 -19.23
C TYR A 475 8.70 5.66 -19.08
N MET A 476 9.44 6.61 -19.67
CA MET A 476 9.17 8.04 -19.63
C MET A 476 8.24 8.46 -20.77
N ASP A 477 7.46 9.51 -20.54
CA ASP A 477 6.70 10.15 -21.60
C ASP A 477 7.60 11.10 -22.40
N SER A 478 7.41 11.20 -23.71
CA SER A 478 8.23 12.02 -24.60
C SER A 478 8.23 13.54 -24.25
N GLY A 479 7.21 13.99 -23.53
CA GLY A 479 7.08 15.35 -23.02
C GLY A 479 7.70 15.60 -21.66
N GLU A 480 8.20 14.58 -20.95
CA GLU A 480 8.80 14.76 -19.64
C GLU A 480 10.12 15.52 -19.70
N LYS A 481 10.38 16.29 -18.63
CA LYS A 481 11.69 16.94 -18.42
C LYS A 481 12.78 15.87 -18.52
N HIS A 482 13.86 16.17 -19.19
CA HIS A 482 15.00 15.28 -19.41
C HIS A 482 14.76 14.05 -20.32
N TYR A 483 13.58 13.84 -20.92
CA TYR A 483 13.35 12.68 -21.79
C TYR A 483 14.37 12.59 -22.93
N LYS A 484 14.63 13.69 -23.63
CA LYS A 484 15.58 13.71 -24.77
C LYS A 484 17.00 13.35 -24.33
N THR A 485 17.44 13.90 -23.21
CA THR A 485 18.76 13.63 -22.62
C THR A 485 18.88 12.17 -22.20
N GLN A 486 17.84 11.66 -21.51
CA GLN A 486 17.78 10.25 -21.10
C GLN A 486 17.76 9.32 -22.30
N LYS A 487 16.97 9.62 -23.31
CA LYS A 487 16.87 8.79 -24.52
C LYS A 487 18.22 8.69 -25.25
N ALA A 488 18.92 9.81 -25.42
CA ALA A 488 20.25 9.81 -26.03
C ALA A 488 21.27 8.99 -25.20
N PHE A 489 21.18 9.07 -23.88
CA PHE A 489 22.01 8.26 -22.99
C PHE A 489 21.69 6.77 -23.10
N ASP A 490 20.40 6.40 -23.09
CA ASP A 490 19.97 5.02 -23.20
C ASP A 490 20.31 4.40 -24.56
N ASP A 491 20.21 5.18 -25.67
CA ASP A 491 20.65 4.73 -27.00
C ASP A 491 22.15 4.48 -27.05
N LEU A 492 22.95 5.29 -26.34
CA LEU A 492 24.39 5.06 -26.19
C LEU A 492 24.68 3.80 -25.38
N LEU A 493 23.91 3.53 -24.33
CA LEU A 493 24.01 2.30 -23.55
C LEU A 493 23.71 1.08 -24.44
N GLU A 494 22.58 1.11 -25.16
CA GLU A 494 22.19 0.00 -26.07
C GLU A 494 23.23 -0.28 -27.16
N ALA A 495 23.92 0.75 -27.64
CA ALA A 495 24.95 0.61 -28.65
C ALA A 495 26.29 0.03 -28.13
N LYS A 496 26.61 0.16 -26.84
CA LYS A 496 27.94 -0.13 -26.30
C LYS A 496 27.99 -1.23 -25.24
N LEU A 497 26.87 -1.57 -24.63
CA LEU A 497 26.79 -2.55 -23.55
C LEU A 497 26.02 -3.81 -23.99
N ASP A 498 26.46 -4.94 -23.47
CA ASP A 498 25.74 -6.20 -23.60
C ASP A 498 24.79 -6.38 -22.41
N PHE A 499 23.49 -6.21 -22.66
CA PHE A 499 22.47 -6.30 -21.61
C PHE A 499 22.10 -7.73 -21.20
N GLU A 500 22.46 -8.76 -21.97
CA GLU A 500 22.28 -10.15 -21.55
C GLU A 500 23.09 -10.44 -20.28
N PHE A 501 24.27 -9.80 -20.16
CA PHE A 501 25.13 -9.93 -18.99
C PHE A 501 24.49 -9.29 -17.73
N PHE A 502 23.79 -8.17 -17.86
CA PHE A 502 23.27 -7.42 -16.72
C PHE A 502 21.87 -7.88 -16.26
N GLY A 503 21.11 -8.53 -17.12
CA GLY A 503 19.75 -8.99 -16.80
C GLY A 503 18.82 -7.86 -16.34
N GLU A 504 17.96 -8.14 -15.35
CA GLU A 504 16.89 -7.24 -14.91
C GLU A 504 17.31 -6.27 -13.77
N GLY A 505 18.51 -5.83 -13.71
CA GLY A 505 18.99 -4.88 -12.68
C GLY A 505 20.35 -5.28 -12.15
N PRO A 506 21.40 -4.75 -12.78
CA PRO A 506 22.78 -4.97 -12.36
C PRO A 506 23.00 -4.30 -10.98
N ARG A 507 24.05 -4.76 -10.30
CA ARG A 507 24.54 -4.03 -9.14
C ARG A 507 25.11 -2.70 -9.60
N TYR A 508 24.83 -1.64 -8.84
CA TYR A 508 25.26 -0.29 -9.19
C TYR A 508 26.76 -0.20 -9.46
N GLN A 509 27.59 -0.80 -8.59
CA GLN A 509 29.03 -0.77 -8.75
C GLN A 509 29.51 -1.50 -10.01
N GLU A 510 28.95 -2.69 -10.30
CA GLU A 510 29.28 -3.44 -11.53
C GLU A 510 28.90 -2.67 -12.79
N PHE A 511 27.74 -1.99 -12.75
CA PHE A 511 27.27 -1.19 -13.86
C PHE A 511 28.15 0.04 -14.08
N MET A 512 28.53 0.75 -13.01
CA MET A 512 29.41 1.92 -13.08
C MET A 512 30.81 1.55 -13.60
N LEU A 513 31.34 0.37 -13.23
CA LEU A 513 32.61 -0.14 -13.79
C LEU A 513 32.49 -0.37 -15.30
N ALA A 514 31.42 -1.04 -15.76
CA ALA A 514 31.18 -1.24 -17.18
C ALA A 514 31.03 0.06 -17.98
N LEU A 515 30.38 1.08 -17.39
CA LEU A 515 30.33 2.42 -17.99
C LEU A 515 31.72 3.05 -18.11
N ALA A 516 32.53 2.95 -17.06
CA ALA A 516 33.88 3.51 -17.04
C ALA A 516 34.79 2.83 -18.09
N GLU A 517 34.73 1.51 -18.23
CA GLU A 517 35.46 0.76 -19.26
C GLU A 517 35.10 1.21 -20.68
N LYS A 518 33.82 1.50 -20.93
CA LYS A 518 33.32 1.99 -22.23
C LYS A 518 33.41 3.51 -22.38
N LYS A 519 33.96 4.23 -21.39
CA LYS A 519 34.05 5.70 -21.35
C LYS A 519 32.70 6.38 -21.54
N ILE A 520 31.66 5.82 -20.89
CA ILE A 520 30.32 6.39 -20.89
C ILE A 520 30.12 7.16 -19.59
N VAL A 521 29.69 8.41 -19.68
CA VAL A 521 29.40 9.28 -18.52
C VAL A 521 27.89 9.48 -18.46
N PRO A 522 27.23 9.14 -17.32
CA PRO A 522 25.82 9.48 -17.15
C PRO A 522 25.59 10.99 -17.27
N PRO A 523 24.50 11.45 -17.92
CA PRO A 523 24.21 12.86 -18.03
C PRO A 523 23.85 13.46 -16.66
N ASN A 524 24.11 14.75 -16.49
CA ASN A 524 23.59 15.51 -15.37
C ASN A 524 22.21 16.08 -15.74
N TYR A 525 21.26 16.06 -14.81
CA TYR A 525 19.90 16.57 -14.98
C TYR A 525 19.72 18.01 -14.45
N ASP A 526 20.80 18.64 -13.95
CA ASP A 526 20.81 20.03 -13.45
C ASP A 526 20.54 21.06 -14.54
#